data_53affdc74f9e053c28023cba2f63efff
#
_entry.id   53affdc74f9e053c28023cba2f63efff
#
_cell.length_a   1.000
_cell.length_b   1.000
_cell.length_c   1.000
_cell.angle_alpha   90.00
_cell.angle_beta   90.00
_cell.angle_gamma   90.00
#
_symmetry.space_group_name_H-M   'P 1'
#
loop_
_entity.id
_entity.type
_entity.pdbx_description
1 polymer ?
#
loop_
_entity_poly.entity_id
_entity_poly.type
_entity_poly.pdbx_seq_one_letter_code
_entity_poly.pdbx_strand_id
1 'polypeptide(L)'
;MKPDPVVLIVSSAFGDGHAKVAQAIEQSFRSRGINQVHIVDLFGEVHPLLNGITRTFYLKSTAYAPNLYGIMYNMTSKMKPDYPLGQFLHSMGKHKVRKFLNDLRPDLIIHTYPYLAASQLGIESPGNVPIFTVLTDYCLHGRWLHPRTMKYFIPSESIKQELMKVGVAEDRISVSGIPVRAAFAESADRVELIQKHGLREDRRYILLSAGAYGVSTKVRKILKSVLEHTDFDSIVLCGNNQKLRLSIEADYRNNERVHILGYTDEIHELMSVSSCLLTKAGGVTLTEAFALSLPVIVYCPLPGQEAGNAKALSRQKVLYTASTEKELIGRLRLLEMKPYREEITRQMNAISQKNAADRIVSEVLETLEHRPSYLGQPVHSLQVEGKAKTAHGYR
;
A
#
# COMPACT_ATOMS: atom_id res chain seq x y z
N MET A 1 13.04 -27.10 8.73
CA MET A 1 13.02 -26.21 7.53
C MET A 1 14.33 -26.35 6.77
N LYS A 2 14.37 -26.14 5.43
CA LYS A 2 15.64 -26.00 4.71
C LYS A 2 16.43 -24.82 5.26
N PRO A 3 17.76 -24.84 5.31
CA PRO A 3 18.55 -23.74 5.84
C PRO A 3 18.44 -22.47 4.97
N ASP A 4 18.21 -22.59 3.67
CA ASP A 4 17.98 -21.47 2.73
C ASP A 4 16.78 -21.80 1.83
N PRO A 5 15.55 -21.54 2.29
CA PRO A 5 14.34 -21.81 1.53
C PRO A 5 14.18 -20.85 0.34
N VAL A 6 13.61 -21.35 -0.76
CA VAL A 6 13.26 -20.53 -1.93
C VAL A 6 11.96 -19.77 -1.63
N VAL A 7 12.06 -18.46 -1.50
CA VAL A 7 10.94 -17.55 -1.23
C VAL A 7 10.49 -16.87 -2.52
N LEU A 8 9.21 -17.01 -2.87
CA LEU A 8 8.60 -16.26 -3.95
C LEU A 8 7.72 -15.14 -3.41
N ILE A 9 8.04 -13.89 -3.72
CA ILE A 9 7.20 -12.74 -3.41
C ILE A 9 6.51 -12.28 -4.70
N VAL A 10 5.19 -12.46 -4.76
CA VAL A 10 4.36 -12.03 -5.89
C VAL A 10 3.92 -10.59 -5.64
N SER A 11 4.44 -9.69 -6.46
CA SER A 11 4.19 -8.25 -6.39
C SER A 11 3.62 -7.72 -7.71
N SER A 12 3.57 -6.42 -7.88
CA SER A 12 3.17 -5.76 -9.12
C SER A 12 3.87 -4.42 -9.28
N ALA A 13 4.17 -4.08 -10.51
CA ALA A 13 4.62 -2.75 -10.91
C ALA A 13 3.47 -1.71 -11.05
N PHE A 14 2.25 -2.05 -10.65
CA PHE A 14 1.12 -1.11 -10.53
C PHE A 14 1.27 -0.16 -9.35
N GLY A 15 2.04 0.92 -9.55
CA GLY A 15 2.47 1.80 -8.49
C GLY A 15 3.64 1.21 -7.69
N ASP A 16 4.52 2.05 -7.17
CA ASP A 16 5.73 1.58 -6.49
C ASP A 16 5.46 0.93 -5.12
N GLY A 17 4.27 1.15 -4.54
CA GLY A 17 3.96 0.72 -3.18
C GLY A 17 4.11 -0.80 -2.96
N HIS A 18 3.49 -1.62 -3.81
CA HIS A 18 3.57 -3.08 -3.69
C HIS A 18 5.00 -3.62 -3.85
N ALA A 19 5.76 -3.03 -4.79
CA ALA A 19 7.16 -3.38 -4.99
C ALA A 19 8.03 -2.99 -3.78
N LYS A 20 7.80 -1.82 -3.18
CA LYS A 20 8.52 -1.38 -1.97
C LYS A 20 8.21 -2.26 -0.76
N VAL A 21 6.97 -2.72 -0.60
CA VAL A 21 6.61 -3.71 0.44
C VAL A 21 7.33 -5.02 0.19
N ALA A 22 7.37 -5.52 -1.06
CA ALA A 22 8.10 -6.73 -1.40
C ALA A 22 9.59 -6.60 -1.11
N GLN A 23 10.22 -5.47 -1.46
CA GLN A 23 11.62 -5.17 -1.16
C GLN A 23 11.90 -5.13 0.36
N ALA A 24 11.01 -4.53 1.16
CA ALA A 24 11.17 -4.50 2.60
C ALA A 24 11.13 -5.91 3.21
N ILE A 25 10.24 -6.78 2.73
CA ILE A 25 10.16 -8.18 3.14
C ILE A 25 11.42 -8.95 2.69
N GLU A 26 11.88 -8.76 1.45
CA GLU A 26 13.11 -9.35 0.95
C GLU A 26 14.32 -8.98 1.81
N GLN A 27 14.48 -7.69 2.13
CA GLN A 27 15.56 -7.22 3.00
C GLN A 27 15.55 -7.91 4.37
N SER A 28 14.36 -8.11 4.96
CA SER A 28 14.22 -8.81 6.23
C SER A 28 14.54 -10.31 6.14
N PHE A 29 14.25 -10.98 5.02
CA PHE A 29 14.72 -12.36 4.79
C PHE A 29 16.23 -12.42 4.64
N ARG A 30 16.82 -11.53 3.83
CA ARG A 30 18.26 -11.48 3.58
C ARG A 30 19.08 -11.17 4.86
N SER A 31 18.60 -10.30 5.73
CA SER A 31 19.23 -9.99 7.02
C SER A 31 19.29 -11.21 7.97
N ARG A 32 18.47 -12.23 7.72
CA ARG A 32 18.43 -13.51 8.44
C ARG A 32 19.16 -14.64 7.71
N GLY A 33 19.93 -14.33 6.67
CA GLY A 33 20.73 -15.29 5.91
C GLY A 33 19.94 -16.08 4.87
N ILE A 34 18.65 -15.74 4.61
CA ILE A 34 17.83 -16.36 3.56
C ILE A 34 18.01 -15.55 2.28
N ASN A 35 18.77 -16.12 1.32
CA ASN A 35 19.21 -15.39 0.14
C ASN A 35 18.43 -15.74 -1.13
N GLN A 36 17.73 -16.88 -1.17
CA GLN A 36 16.95 -17.29 -2.32
C GLN A 36 15.55 -16.64 -2.31
N VAL A 37 15.52 -15.30 -2.37
CA VAL A 37 14.27 -14.52 -2.40
C VAL A 37 14.08 -13.92 -3.79
N HIS A 38 12.94 -14.23 -4.40
CA HIS A 38 12.58 -13.82 -5.76
C HIS A 38 11.34 -12.93 -5.74
N ILE A 39 11.47 -11.67 -6.13
CA ILE A 39 10.33 -10.75 -6.33
C ILE A 39 9.92 -10.78 -7.79
N VAL A 40 8.64 -11.06 -8.05
CA VAL A 40 8.13 -11.23 -9.41
C VAL A 40 6.84 -10.44 -9.61
N ASP A 41 6.80 -9.61 -10.67
CA ASP A 41 5.54 -9.07 -11.21
C ASP A 41 4.87 -10.13 -12.08
N LEU A 42 4.23 -11.07 -11.41
CA LEU A 42 3.64 -12.22 -12.08
C LEU A 42 2.57 -11.83 -13.10
N PHE A 43 1.79 -10.76 -12.85
CA PHE A 43 0.80 -10.27 -13.80
C PHE A 43 1.46 -9.64 -15.03
N GLY A 44 2.50 -8.85 -14.83
CA GLY A 44 3.27 -8.21 -15.90
C GLY A 44 3.97 -9.22 -16.79
N GLU A 45 4.58 -10.27 -16.20
CA GLU A 45 5.28 -11.31 -16.94
C GLU A 45 4.32 -12.25 -17.73
N VAL A 46 3.19 -12.60 -17.09
CA VAL A 46 2.21 -13.50 -17.70
C VAL A 46 1.39 -12.79 -18.79
N HIS A 47 1.09 -11.51 -18.59
CA HIS A 47 0.21 -10.72 -19.44
C HIS A 47 0.78 -9.35 -19.81
N PRO A 48 1.93 -9.23 -20.49
CA PRO A 48 2.60 -7.96 -20.75
C PRO A 48 1.71 -6.95 -21.51
N LEU A 49 0.93 -7.40 -22.49
CA LEU A 49 0.00 -6.55 -23.25
C LEU A 49 -1.17 -6.06 -22.37
N LEU A 50 -1.79 -6.97 -21.59
CA LEU A 50 -2.88 -6.61 -20.69
C LEU A 50 -2.38 -5.70 -19.55
N ASN A 51 -1.16 -5.91 -19.07
CA ASN A 51 -0.53 -5.06 -18.09
C ASN A 51 -0.39 -3.62 -18.60
N GLY A 52 0.08 -3.43 -19.83
CA GLY A 52 0.15 -2.12 -20.47
C GLY A 52 -1.21 -1.46 -20.64
N ILE A 53 -2.23 -2.21 -21.07
CA ILE A 53 -3.61 -1.72 -21.23
C ILE A 53 -4.22 -1.35 -19.89
N THR A 54 -4.14 -2.22 -18.88
CA THR A 54 -4.68 -1.97 -17.54
C THR A 54 -3.98 -0.80 -16.85
N ARG A 55 -2.67 -0.67 -16.99
CA ARG A 55 -1.93 0.49 -16.49
C ARG A 55 -2.38 1.78 -17.16
N THR A 56 -2.49 1.79 -18.49
CA THR A 56 -2.95 2.96 -19.24
C THR A 56 -4.39 3.31 -18.87
N PHE A 57 -5.26 2.32 -18.75
CA PHE A 57 -6.64 2.50 -18.31
C PHE A 57 -6.70 3.07 -16.89
N TYR A 58 -5.94 2.52 -15.95
CA TYR A 58 -5.84 3.04 -14.58
C TYR A 58 -5.42 4.51 -14.58
N LEU A 59 -4.32 4.86 -15.25
CA LEU A 59 -3.81 6.23 -15.30
C LEU A 59 -4.81 7.20 -15.95
N LYS A 60 -5.45 6.80 -17.04
CA LYS A 60 -6.45 7.64 -17.73
C LYS A 60 -7.76 7.73 -16.93
N SER A 61 -8.27 6.64 -16.38
CA SER A 61 -9.51 6.66 -15.61
C SER A 61 -9.37 7.48 -14.32
N THR A 62 -8.24 7.38 -13.62
CA THR A 62 -7.99 8.19 -12.43
C THR A 62 -7.79 9.67 -12.74
N ALA A 63 -7.24 10.00 -13.92
CA ALA A 63 -7.01 11.37 -14.35
C ALA A 63 -8.26 12.05 -14.91
N TYR A 64 -9.05 11.34 -15.75
CA TYR A 64 -10.13 11.93 -16.53
C TYR A 64 -11.55 11.48 -16.11
N ALA A 65 -11.67 10.32 -15.47
CA ALA A 65 -12.96 9.75 -15.05
C ALA A 65 -12.88 9.07 -13.66
N PRO A 66 -12.47 9.79 -12.58
CA PRO A 66 -12.24 9.21 -11.26
C PRO A 66 -13.50 8.53 -10.68
N ASN A 67 -14.69 9.04 -10.98
CA ASN A 67 -15.93 8.42 -10.51
C ASN A 67 -16.18 7.05 -11.15
N LEU A 68 -15.84 6.87 -12.44
CA LEU A 68 -15.94 5.56 -13.11
C LEU A 68 -14.99 4.55 -12.47
N TYR A 69 -13.76 4.97 -12.19
CA TYR A 69 -12.80 4.13 -11.44
C TYR A 69 -13.36 3.72 -10.07
N GLY A 70 -13.93 4.68 -9.33
CA GLY A 70 -14.55 4.40 -8.03
C GLY A 70 -15.70 3.40 -8.10
N ILE A 71 -16.57 3.50 -9.12
CA ILE A 71 -17.68 2.55 -9.34
C ILE A 71 -17.11 1.15 -9.60
N MET A 72 -16.15 1.01 -10.52
CA MET A 72 -15.51 -0.29 -10.82
C MET A 72 -14.81 -0.89 -9.60
N TYR A 73 -14.10 -0.06 -8.84
CA TYR A 73 -13.47 -0.49 -7.58
C TYR A 73 -14.52 -1.01 -6.59
N ASN A 74 -15.61 -0.28 -6.37
CA ASN A 74 -16.68 -0.66 -5.44
C ASN A 74 -17.43 -1.92 -5.89
N MET A 75 -17.62 -2.12 -7.20
CA MET A 75 -18.23 -3.35 -7.73
C MET A 75 -17.35 -4.57 -7.41
N THR A 76 -16.03 -4.43 -7.52
CA THR A 76 -15.10 -5.54 -7.29
C THR A 76 -14.71 -5.69 -5.81
N SER A 77 -14.87 -4.65 -4.98
CA SER A 77 -14.50 -4.69 -3.55
C SER A 77 -15.31 -5.67 -2.72
N LYS A 78 -16.57 -5.92 -3.11
CA LYS A 78 -17.48 -6.86 -2.42
C LYS A 78 -17.47 -8.27 -3.01
N MET A 79 -16.60 -8.53 -3.99
CA MET A 79 -16.52 -9.86 -4.61
C MET A 79 -15.98 -10.87 -3.61
N LYS A 80 -16.72 -11.97 -3.44
CA LYS A 80 -16.26 -13.11 -2.66
C LYS A 80 -15.29 -13.96 -3.52
N PRO A 81 -14.39 -14.75 -2.88
CA PRO A 81 -13.41 -15.59 -3.58
C PRO A 81 -14.04 -16.59 -4.57
N ASP A 82 -15.24 -17.04 -4.28
CA ASP A 82 -16.03 -18.04 -5.03
C ASP A 82 -16.85 -17.44 -6.18
N TYR A 83 -16.87 -16.11 -6.34
CA TYR A 83 -17.55 -15.49 -7.47
C TYR A 83 -16.88 -15.87 -8.81
N PRO A 84 -17.66 -16.28 -9.83
CA PRO A 84 -17.10 -16.73 -11.13
C PRO A 84 -16.13 -15.73 -11.77
N LEU A 85 -16.44 -14.43 -11.69
CA LEU A 85 -15.56 -13.39 -12.21
C LEU A 85 -14.23 -13.31 -11.45
N GLY A 86 -14.25 -13.48 -10.11
CA GLY A 86 -13.03 -13.52 -9.29
C GLY A 86 -12.16 -14.71 -9.66
N GLN A 87 -12.76 -15.90 -9.75
CA GLN A 87 -12.08 -17.13 -10.19
C GLN A 87 -11.51 -16.97 -11.60
N PHE A 88 -12.26 -16.40 -12.52
CA PHE A 88 -11.79 -16.13 -13.88
C PHE A 88 -10.57 -15.21 -13.89
N LEU A 89 -10.63 -14.08 -13.16
CA LEU A 89 -9.50 -13.14 -13.08
C LEU A 89 -8.25 -13.79 -12.47
N HIS A 90 -8.41 -14.61 -11.43
CA HIS A 90 -7.28 -15.35 -10.82
C HIS A 90 -6.82 -16.54 -11.67
N SER A 91 -7.67 -17.04 -12.57
CA SER A 91 -7.29 -18.15 -13.47
C SER A 91 -6.59 -17.71 -14.75
N MET A 92 -6.61 -16.42 -15.06
CA MET A 92 -5.91 -15.88 -16.23
C MET A 92 -4.42 -16.22 -16.15
N GLY A 93 -3.87 -16.77 -17.22
CA GLY A 93 -2.44 -17.11 -17.29
C GLY A 93 -1.97 -18.30 -16.47
N LYS A 94 -2.86 -19.13 -15.92
CA LYS A 94 -2.55 -20.33 -15.12
C LYS A 94 -1.40 -21.16 -15.69
N HIS A 95 -1.38 -21.39 -17.01
CA HIS A 95 -0.38 -22.23 -17.63
C HIS A 95 1.04 -21.66 -17.47
N LYS A 96 1.20 -20.36 -17.70
CA LYS A 96 2.49 -19.67 -17.53
C LYS A 96 2.90 -19.62 -16.05
N VAL A 97 1.95 -19.34 -15.16
CA VAL A 97 2.19 -19.35 -13.71
C VAL A 97 2.61 -20.73 -13.24
N ARG A 98 1.95 -21.79 -13.71
CA ARG A 98 2.32 -23.18 -13.38
C ARG A 98 3.73 -23.51 -13.84
N LYS A 99 4.09 -23.16 -15.08
CA LYS A 99 5.45 -23.34 -15.60
C LYS A 99 6.46 -22.62 -14.71
N PHE A 100 6.23 -21.34 -14.41
CA PHE A 100 7.10 -20.55 -13.56
C PHE A 100 7.29 -21.18 -12.17
N LEU A 101 6.21 -21.62 -11.51
CA LEU A 101 6.28 -22.28 -10.21
C LEU A 101 7.00 -23.62 -10.26
N ASN A 102 6.85 -24.39 -11.35
CA ASN A 102 7.57 -25.65 -11.56
C ASN A 102 9.07 -25.45 -11.77
N ASP A 103 9.45 -24.37 -12.46
CA ASP A 103 10.85 -24.01 -12.71
C ASP A 103 11.53 -23.50 -11.44
N LEU A 104 10.86 -22.59 -10.70
CA LEU A 104 11.40 -21.98 -9.48
C LEU A 104 11.34 -22.92 -8.26
N ARG A 105 10.28 -23.73 -8.14
CA ARG A 105 9.99 -24.63 -6.99
C ARG A 105 10.07 -23.92 -5.63
N PRO A 106 9.28 -22.86 -5.42
CA PRO A 106 9.32 -22.10 -4.19
C PRO A 106 8.88 -22.96 -2.99
N ASP A 107 9.56 -22.78 -1.85
CA ASP A 107 9.19 -23.41 -0.58
C ASP A 107 8.04 -22.64 0.12
N LEU A 108 7.87 -21.35 -0.22
CA LEU A 108 6.75 -20.51 0.24
C LEU A 108 6.45 -19.38 -0.77
N ILE A 109 5.21 -18.86 -0.71
CA ILE A 109 4.75 -17.76 -1.56
C ILE A 109 4.15 -16.66 -0.68
N ILE A 110 4.56 -15.40 -0.92
CA ILE A 110 4.00 -14.21 -0.27
C ILE A 110 3.38 -13.31 -1.34
N HIS A 111 2.09 -13.01 -1.21
CA HIS A 111 1.42 -12.04 -2.07
C HIS A 111 1.46 -10.65 -1.42
N THR A 112 1.98 -9.66 -2.13
CA THR A 112 1.89 -8.23 -1.78
C THR A 112 0.99 -7.45 -2.73
N TYR A 113 0.35 -8.16 -3.69
CA TYR A 113 -0.59 -7.62 -4.67
C TYR A 113 -1.77 -8.60 -4.86
N PRO A 114 -3.02 -8.12 -5.06
CA PRO A 114 -4.21 -8.98 -5.14
C PRO A 114 -4.39 -9.66 -6.51
N TYR A 115 -3.33 -10.27 -7.04
CA TYR A 115 -3.36 -11.22 -8.14
C TYR A 115 -2.97 -12.60 -7.61
N LEU A 116 -3.98 -13.40 -7.25
CA LEU A 116 -3.82 -14.64 -6.50
C LEU A 116 -3.79 -15.87 -7.41
N ALA A 117 -3.22 -15.75 -8.61
CA ALA A 117 -3.15 -16.86 -9.57
C ALA A 117 -2.36 -18.06 -9.04
N ALA A 118 -1.28 -17.83 -8.28
CA ALA A 118 -0.54 -18.89 -7.61
C ALA A 118 -1.40 -19.63 -6.56
N SER A 119 -2.24 -18.90 -5.83
CA SER A 119 -3.20 -19.49 -4.89
C SER A 119 -4.26 -20.34 -5.60
N GLN A 120 -4.76 -19.86 -6.75
CA GLN A 120 -5.76 -20.57 -7.55
C GLN A 120 -5.21 -21.89 -8.11
N LEU A 121 -3.95 -21.89 -8.58
CA LEU A 121 -3.28 -23.12 -9.05
C LEU A 121 -3.14 -24.18 -7.96
N GLY A 122 -2.90 -23.75 -6.74
CA GLY A 122 -2.78 -24.66 -5.62
C GLY A 122 -4.08 -25.42 -5.29
N ILE A 123 -5.26 -24.95 -5.75
CA ILE A 123 -6.52 -25.71 -5.65
C ILE A 123 -6.50 -26.90 -6.62
N GLU A 124 -5.83 -26.75 -7.75
CA GLU A 124 -5.81 -27.74 -8.83
C GLU A 124 -4.63 -28.72 -8.77
N SER A 125 -3.65 -28.46 -7.91
CA SER A 125 -2.43 -29.29 -7.80
C SER A 125 -2.16 -29.62 -6.31
N PRO A 126 -1.82 -30.87 -5.99
CA PRO A 126 -1.56 -31.30 -4.62
C PRO A 126 -0.22 -30.83 -4.03
N GLY A 127 0.42 -29.82 -4.61
CA GLY A 127 1.65 -29.23 -4.07
C GLY A 127 1.34 -28.23 -2.93
N ASN A 128 1.67 -28.63 -1.70
CA ASN A 128 1.37 -27.87 -0.48
C ASN A 128 2.32 -26.70 -0.21
N VAL A 129 2.60 -25.84 -1.18
CA VAL A 129 3.38 -24.62 -0.93
C VAL A 129 2.56 -23.68 -0.04
N PRO A 130 3.06 -23.28 1.14
CA PRO A 130 2.39 -22.32 2.01
C PRO A 130 2.29 -20.95 1.36
N ILE A 131 1.12 -20.33 1.49
CA ILE A 131 0.79 -19.07 0.85
C ILE A 131 0.40 -18.06 1.90
N PHE A 132 1.07 -16.92 1.90
CA PHE A 132 0.83 -15.79 2.78
C PHE A 132 0.37 -14.57 1.99
N THR A 133 -0.42 -13.70 2.61
CA THR A 133 -0.90 -12.47 1.96
C THR A 133 -0.64 -11.28 2.88
N VAL A 134 0.04 -10.27 2.35
CA VAL A 134 0.34 -9.01 3.04
C VAL A 134 -0.50 -7.91 2.42
N LEU A 135 -1.48 -7.40 3.16
CA LEU A 135 -2.33 -6.30 2.73
C LEU A 135 -1.55 -4.97 2.80
N THR A 136 -1.67 -4.18 1.75
CA THR A 136 -0.95 -2.92 1.58
C THR A 136 -1.85 -1.68 1.68
N ASP A 137 -3.09 -1.87 2.17
CA ASP A 137 -4.10 -0.83 2.30
C ASP A 137 -4.84 -0.90 3.64
N TYR A 138 -5.31 0.25 4.12
CA TYR A 138 -6.12 0.40 5.33
C TYR A 138 -7.62 0.21 5.10
N CYS A 139 -8.00 -0.29 3.92
CA CYS A 139 -9.36 -0.73 3.60
C CYS A 139 -9.33 -2.11 2.96
N LEU A 140 -10.27 -2.97 3.35
CA LEU A 140 -10.35 -4.31 2.79
C LEU A 140 -10.99 -4.30 1.40
N HIS A 141 -10.38 -5.00 0.46
CA HIS A 141 -10.93 -5.29 -0.84
C HIS A 141 -11.05 -6.80 -1.03
N GLY A 142 -12.21 -7.28 -1.52
CA GLY A 142 -12.49 -8.71 -1.63
C GLY A 142 -11.48 -9.52 -2.45
N ARG A 143 -10.78 -8.87 -3.41
CA ARG A 143 -9.73 -9.51 -4.21
C ARG A 143 -8.50 -9.98 -3.41
N TRP A 144 -8.31 -9.51 -2.17
CA TRP A 144 -7.27 -10.02 -1.28
C TRP A 144 -7.59 -11.39 -0.68
N LEU A 145 -8.87 -11.78 -0.72
CA LEU A 145 -9.35 -12.99 -0.05
C LEU A 145 -9.14 -14.22 -0.93
N HIS A 146 -8.53 -15.24 -0.35
CA HIS A 146 -8.41 -16.55 -0.99
C HIS A 146 -8.42 -17.66 0.05
N PRO A 147 -9.17 -18.78 -0.14
CA PRO A 147 -9.29 -19.86 0.84
C PRO A 147 -7.94 -20.50 1.23
N ARG A 148 -6.99 -20.52 0.31
CA ARG A 148 -5.66 -21.11 0.50
C ARG A 148 -4.64 -20.19 1.15
N THR A 149 -4.95 -18.92 1.40
CA THR A 149 -4.05 -18.06 2.18
C THR A 149 -3.93 -18.64 3.59
N MET A 150 -2.74 -19.08 3.97
CA MET A 150 -2.47 -19.66 5.28
C MET A 150 -2.59 -18.59 6.37
N LYS A 151 -1.99 -17.42 6.13
CA LYS A 151 -2.04 -16.30 7.07
C LYS A 151 -2.10 -14.96 6.33
N TYR A 152 -2.91 -14.05 6.85
CA TYR A 152 -3.03 -12.67 6.41
C TYR A 152 -2.26 -11.75 7.35
N PHE A 153 -1.37 -10.95 6.79
CA PHE A 153 -0.67 -9.88 7.48
C PHE A 153 -1.33 -8.56 7.13
N ILE A 154 -1.80 -7.82 8.12
CA ILE A 154 -2.72 -6.71 7.91
C ILE A 154 -2.28 -5.44 8.67
N PRO A 155 -2.71 -4.25 8.20
CA PRO A 155 -2.23 -2.99 8.76
C PRO A 155 -2.85 -2.60 10.10
N SER A 156 -4.05 -3.11 10.46
CA SER A 156 -4.78 -2.58 11.61
C SER A 156 -5.84 -3.53 12.16
N GLU A 157 -6.22 -3.33 13.42
CA GLU A 157 -7.30 -4.07 14.08
C GLU A 157 -8.66 -3.90 13.36
N SER A 158 -8.92 -2.75 12.73
CA SER A 158 -10.16 -2.57 11.96
C SER A 158 -10.25 -3.55 10.79
N ILE A 159 -9.14 -3.80 10.08
CA ILE A 159 -9.08 -4.81 9.02
C ILE A 159 -9.22 -6.23 9.57
N LYS A 160 -8.66 -6.51 10.77
CA LYS A 160 -8.87 -7.79 11.44
C LYS A 160 -10.36 -8.07 11.64
N GLN A 161 -11.10 -7.09 12.16
CA GLN A 161 -12.54 -7.22 12.37
C GLN A 161 -13.30 -7.39 11.03
N GLU A 162 -12.88 -6.74 9.96
CA GLU A 162 -13.48 -6.93 8.65
C GLU A 162 -13.21 -8.33 8.09
N LEU A 163 -12.00 -8.88 8.23
CA LEU A 163 -11.65 -10.24 7.81
C LEU A 163 -12.43 -11.30 8.59
N MET A 164 -12.55 -11.14 9.89
CA MET A 164 -13.34 -12.05 10.74
C MET A 164 -14.83 -12.05 10.35
N LYS A 165 -15.39 -10.88 10.00
CA LYS A 165 -16.79 -10.77 9.52
C LYS A 165 -17.04 -11.50 8.20
N VAL A 166 -16.02 -11.64 7.35
CA VAL A 166 -16.13 -12.41 6.10
C VAL A 166 -15.70 -13.86 6.24
N GLY A 167 -15.48 -14.34 7.48
CA GLY A 167 -15.25 -15.74 7.81
C GLY A 167 -13.80 -16.19 7.85
N VAL A 168 -12.82 -15.26 7.86
CA VAL A 168 -11.43 -15.63 8.11
C VAL A 168 -11.23 -15.89 9.59
N ALA A 169 -10.69 -17.06 9.95
CA ALA A 169 -10.42 -17.43 11.33
C ALA A 169 -9.33 -16.53 11.94
N GLU A 170 -9.46 -16.21 13.21
CA GLU A 170 -8.60 -15.25 13.92
C GLU A 170 -7.13 -15.66 13.94
N ASP A 171 -6.85 -16.95 14.11
CA ASP A 171 -5.50 -17.54 14.10
C ASP A 171 -4.77 -17.39 12.75
N ARG A 172 -5.52 -17.13 11.67
CA ARG A 172 -5.01 -16.84 10.34
C ARG A 172 -4.78 -15.35 10.09
N ILE A 173 -4.89 -14.49 11.10
CA ILE A 173 -4.76 -13.04 10.94
C ILE A 173 -3.69 -12.53 11.90
N SER A 174 -2.72 -11.79 11.37
CA SER A 174 -1.71 -11.06 12.15
C SER A 174 -1.77 -9.56 11.85
N VAL A 175 -1.90 -8.75 12.89
CA VAL A 175 -1.82 -7.28 12.77
C VAL A 175 -0.35 -6.89 12.81
N SER A 176 0.31 -6.99 11.66
CA SER A 176 1.76 -6.74 11.51
C SER A 176 2.10 -5.28 11.19
N GLY A 177 1.15 -4.52 10.66
CA GLY A 177 1.43 -3.29 9.93
C GLY A 177 1.78 -3.54 8.46
N ILE A 178 1.93 -2.47 7.68
CA ILE A 178 2.43 -2.53 6.31
C ILE A 178 3.96 -2.40 6.36
N PRO A 179 4.74 -3.31 5.75
CA PRO A 179 6.18 -3.18 5.66
C PRO A 179 6.62 -1.90 4.95
N VAL A 180 7.59 -1.22 5.54
CA VAL A 180 8.29 -0.09 4.93
C VAL A 180 9.79 -0.40 4.87
N ARG A 181 10.50 0.23 3.96
CA ARG A 181 11.95 0.05 3.81
C ARG A 181 12.68 0.46 5.09
N ALA A 182 13.80 -0.20 5.42
CA ALA A 182 14.60 0.05 6.62
C ALA A 182 15.01 1.53 6.76
N ALA A 183 15.25 2.23 5.64
CA ALA A 183 15.59 3.65 5.61
C ALA A 183 14.55 4.57 6.30
N PHE A 184 13.29 4.13 6.47
CA PHE A 184 12.29 4.88 7.24
C PHE A 184 12.36 4.66 8.75
N ALA A 185 13.19 3.72 9.21
CA ALA A 185 13.44 3.48 10.64
C ALA A 185 14.78 4.09 11.11
N GLU A 186 15.64 4.47 10.18
CA GLU A 186 16.94 5.06 10.44
C GLU A 186 16.81 6.53 10.84
N SER A 187 17.55 6.94 11.86
CA SER A 187 17.63 8.34 12.27
C SER A 187 18.75 9.00 11.45
N ALA A 188 18.41 9.95 10.63
CA ALA A 188 19.38 10.78 9.92
C ALA A 188 19.45 12.18 10.53
N ASP A 189 20.64 12.79 10.48
CA ASP A 189 20.82 14.16 10.93
C ASP A 189 20.07 15.12 9.98
N ARG A 190 19.15 15.89 10.56
CA ARG A 190 18.34 16.84 9.81
C ARG A 190 19.19 17.91 9.11
N VAL A 191 20.30 18.34 9.74
CA VAL A 191 21.17 19.38 9.19
C VAL A 191 21.89 18.85 7.95
N GLU A 192 22.45 17.62 8.03
CA GLU A 192 23.11 16.98 6.89
C GLU A 192 22.13 16.79 5.71
N LEU A 193 20.89 16.35 6.00
CA LEU A 193 19.88 16.19 4.95
C LEU A 193 19.47 17.52 4.29
N ILE A 194 19.32 18.58 5.07
CA ILE A 194 19.00 19.92 4.57
C ILE A 194 20.12 20.39 3.62
N GLN A 195 21.38 20.23 4.01
CA GLN A 195 22.54 20.61 3.18
C GLN A 195 22.61 19.74 1.91
N LYS A 196 22.45 18.41 2.05
CA LYS A 196 22.44 17.47 0.92
C LYS A 196 21.42 17.84 -0.15
N HIS A 197 20.23 18.25 0.27
CA HIS A 197 19.13 18.60 -0.65
C HIS A 197 19.11 20.08 -1.07
N GLY A 198 20.11 20.88 -0.68
CA GLY A 198 20.19 22.30 -1.01
C GLY A 198 19.05 23.13 -0.41
N LEU A 199 18.58 22.71 0.75
CA LEU A 199 17.52 23.38 1.50
C LEU A 199 18.11 24.37 2.52
N ARG A 200 17.27 25.18 3.17
CA ARG A 200 17.67 26.15 4.18
C ARG A 200 17.23 25.72 5.57
N GLU A 201 18.09 25.82 6.56
CA GLU A 201 17.83 25.42 7.96
C GLU A 201 16.76 26.27 8.65
N ASP A 202 16.70 27.57 8.29
CA ASP A 202 15.76 28.54 8.85
C ASP A 202 14.33 28.42 8.26
N ARG A 203 14.09 27.47 7.34
CA ARG A 203 12.82 27.29 6.66
C ARG A 203 12.11 26.01 7.09
N ARG A 204 10.78 26.03 6.97
CA ARG A 204 9.90 24.86 7.18
C ARG A 204 9.33 24.42 5.85
N TYR A 205 9.38 23.12 5.59
CA TYR A 205 9.01 22.57 4.29
C TYR A 205 7.73 21.74 4.36
N ILE A 206 6.90 21.87 3.32
CA ILE A 206 5.82 20.93 3.01
C ILE A 206 6.27 20.07 1.84
N LEU A 207 6.18 18.75 1.99
CA LEU A 207 6.42 17.82 0.91
C LEU A 207 5.12 17.57 0.14
N LEU A 208 5.06 18.02 -1.11
CA LEU A 208 3.96 17.73 -2.05
C LEU A 208 4.31 16.52 -2.90
N SER A 209 3.63 15.39 -2.69
CA SER A 209 3.86 14.19 -3.49
C SER A 209 2.71 13.92 -4.46
N ALA A 210 3.00 14.00 -5.75
CA ALA A 210 2.06 13.62 -6.81
C ALA A 210 1.96 12.10 -7.04
N GLY A 211 2.70 11.30 -6.26
CA GLY A 211 2.88 9.86 -6.44
C GLY A 211 3.85 9.53 -7.58
N ALA A 212 4.24 8.24 -7.68
CA ALA A 212 5.27 7.78 -8.61
C ALA A 212 4.99 8.15 -10.09
N TYR A 213 3.72 8.22 -10.48
CA TYR A 213 3.32 8.59 -11.85
C TYR A 213 2.84 10.03 -12.01
N GLY A 214 2.93 10.86 -10.97
CA GLY A 214 2.53 12.26 -11.01
C GLY A 214 1.07 12.48 -11.42
N VAL A 215 0.15 11.65 -10.95
CA VAL A 215 -1.26 11.62 -11.40
C VAL A 215 -2.10 12.75 -10.81
N SER A 216 -1.56 13.56 -9.88
CA SER A 216 -2.34 14.64 -9.28
C SER A 216 -2.49 15.84 -10.20
N THR A 217 -3.67 16.04 -10.78
CA THR A 217 -4.02 17.23 -11.60
C THR A 217 -4.10 18.52 -10.76
N LYS A 218 -4.03 18.40 -9.43
CA LYS A 218 -4.26 19.52 -8.49
C LYS A 218 -2.97 20.09 -7.88
N VAL A 219 -1.79 19.55 -8.22
CA VAL A 219 -0.49 19.98 -7.63
C VAL A 219 -0.28 21.48 -7.74
N ARG A 220 -0.54 22.09 -8.90
CA ARG A 220 -0.41 23.53 -9.11
C ARG A 220 -1.33 24.33 -8.18
N LYS A 221 -2.60 23.89 -8.05
CA LYS A 221 -3.56 24.57 -7.18
C LYS A 221 -3.14 24.48 -5.72
N ILE A 222 -2.68 23.31 -5.29
CA ILE A 222 -2.17 23.08 -3.93
C ILE A 222 -0.96 23.98 -3.67
N LEU A 223 0.02 23.94 -4.58
CA LEU A 223 1.25 24.71 -4.46
C LEU A 223 0.96 26.22 -4.35
N LYS A 224 0.09 26.74 -5.22
CA LYS A 224 -0.37 28.13 -5.15
C LYS A 224 -0.97 28.45 -3.80
N SER A 225 -1.92 27.62 -3.31
CA SER A 225 -2.57 27.83 -2.01
C SER A 225 -1.57 27.81 -0.85
N VAL A 226 -0.58 26.92 -0.85
CA VAL A 226 0.46 26.86 0.18
C VAL A 226 1.27 28.16 0.18
N LEU A 227 1.74 28.61 -0.97
CA LEU A 227 2.59 29.79 -1.09
C LEU A 227 1.89 31.11 -0.75
N GLU A 228 0.58 31.21 -1.05
CA GLU A 228 -0.21 32.42 -0.80
C GLU A 228 -0.72 32.55 0.64
N HIS A 229 -0.89 31.41 1.35
CA HIS A 229 -1.59 31.43 2.63
C HIS A 229 -0.76 30.88 3.81
N THR A 230 0.49 30.49 3.58
CA THR A 230 1.39 29.97 4.62
C THR A 230 2.84 30.44 4.40
N ASP A 231 3.64 30.36 5.46
CA ASP A 231 5.08 30.65 5.40
C ASP A 231 5.92 29.41 5.06
N PHE A 232 5.31 28.29 4.72
CA PHE A 232 6.02 27.08 4.34
C PHE A 232 6.64 27.21 2.94
N ASP A 233 7.85 26.70 2.80
CA ASP A 233 8.43 26.39 1.51
C ASP A 233 7.93 25.02 1.04
N SER A 234 7.98 24.75 -0.26
CA SER A 234 7.40 23.55 -0.84
C SER A 234 8.46 22.71 -1.57
N ILE A 235 8.55 21.44 -1.19
CA ILE A 235 9.27 20.43 -1.97
C ILE A 235 8.25 19.67 -2.80
N VAL A 236 8.34 19.73 -4.13
CA VAL A 236 7.36 19.17 -5.05
C VAL A 236 7.92 17.94 -5.75
N LEU A 237 7.41 16.76 -5.42
CA LEU A 237 7.77 15.51 -6.09
C LEU A 237 6.81 15.22 -7.25
N CYS A 238 7.30 15.36 -8.47
CA CYS A 238 6.54 15.11 -9.70
C CYS A 238 6.55 13.63 -10.13
N GLY A 239 7.36 12.79 -9.47
CA GLY A 239 7.56 11.40 -9.85
C GLY A 239 8.09 11.29 -11.29
N ASN A 240 7.62 10.28 -12.03
CA ASN A 240 8.01 10.06 -13.43
C ASN A 240 7.27 10.96 -14.44
N ASN A 241 6.49 11.96 -13.97
CA ASN A 241 5.75 12.86 -14.85
C ASN A 241 6.59 14.08 -15.26
N GLN A 242 7.41 13.89 -16.31
CA GLN A 242 8.23 14.96 -16.89
C GLN A 242 7.44 16.19 -17.32
N LYS A 243 6.21 15.99 -17.87
CA LYS A 243 5.36 17.11 -18.31
C LYS A 243 4.92 17.97 -17.13
N LEU A 244 4.54 17.33 -16.02
CA LEU A 244 4.18 18.03 -14.78
C LEU A 244 5.39 18.81 -14.25
N ARG A 245 6.55 18.17 -14.18
CA ARG A 245 7.79 18.78 -13.73
C ARG A 245 8.12 20.04 -14.51
N LEU A 246 8.28 19.94 -15.84
CA LEU A 246 8.59 21.07 -16.72
C LEU A 246 7.56 22.20 -16.61
N SER A 247 6.30 21.84 -16.45
CA SER A 247 5.19 22.77 -16.30
C SER A 247 5.26 23.57 -14.99
N ILE A 248 5.64 22.92 -13.86
CA ILE A 248 5.82 23.62 -12.58
C ILE A 248 7.11 24.43 -12.59
N GLU A 249 8.21 23.90 -13.17
CA GLU A 249 9.46 24.63 -13.35
C GLU A 249 9.26 25.93 -14.15
N ALA A 250 8.43 25.92 -15.20
CA ALA A 250 8.12 27.12 -15.98
C ALA A 250 7.41 28.20 -15.14
N ASP A 251 6.48 27.78 -14.25
CA ASP A 251 5.70 28.72 -13.43
C ASP A 251 6.50 29.28 -12.24
N TYR A 252 7.43 28.49 -11.68
CA TYR A 252 8.07 28.76 -10.38
C TYR A 252 9.60 28.81 -10.42
N ARG A 253 10.24 28.91 -11.62
CA ARG A 253 11.71 28.89 -11.80
C ARG A 253 12.47 29.85 -10.89
N ASN A 254 11.92 31.03 -10.65
CA ASN A 254 12.55 32.09 -9.87
C ASN A 254 11.98 32.22 -8.43
N ASN A 255 11.23 31.22 -8.00
CA ASN A 255 10.64 31.25 -6.66
C ASN A 255 11.48 30.37 -5.71
N GLU A 256 12.29 31.02 -4.86
CA GLU A 256 13.18 30.35 -3.90
C GLU A 256 12.45 29.48 -2.88
N ARG A 257 11.11 29.65 -2.74
CA ARG A 257 10.27 28.84 -1.85
C ARG A 257 9.82 27.51 -2.48
N VAL A 258 10.24 27.20 -3.72
CA VAL A 258 9.76 26.00 -4.45
C VAL A 258 10.92 25.16 -4.94
N HIS A 259 11.05 23.96 -4.38
CA HIS A 259 12.05 22.96 -4.78
C HIS A 259 11.37 21.86 -5.58
N ILE A 260 11.70 21.71 -6.87
CA ILE A 260 11.00 20.81 -7.78
C ILE A 260 11.89 19.61 -8.11
N LEU A 261 11.39 18.41 -7.77
CA LEU A 261 12.09 17.15 -7.98
C LEU A 261 11.28 16.20 -8.86
N GLY A 262 11.97 15.36 -9.60
CA GLY A 262 11.40 14.23 -10.32
C GLY A 262 11.14 13.04 -9.41
N TYR A 263 11.34 11.82 -9.95
CA TYR A 263 11.36 10.59 -9.15
C TYR A 263 12.63 10.52 -8.30
N THR A 264 12.50 10.08 -7.06
CA THR A 264 13.62 9.81 -6.16
C THR A 264 13.35 8.58 -5.31
N ASP A 265 14.37 7.80 -5.02
CA ASP A 265 14.35 6.71 -4.03
C ASP A 265 14.63 7.20 -2.61
N GLU A 266 15.13 8.44 -2.47
CA GLU A 266 15.48 9.10 -1.20
C GLU A 266 14.30 9.87 -0.58
N ILE A 267 13.06 9.47 -0.88
CA ILE A 267 11.87 10.15 -0.36
C ILE A 267 11.82 10.18 1.18
N HIS A 268 12.43 9.19 1.85
CA HIS A 268 12.55 9.13 3.31
C HIS A 268 13.31 10.34 3.87
N GLU A 269 14.36 10.80 3.19
CA GLU A 269 15.14 11.97 3.59
C GLU A 269 14.31 13.25 3.46
N LEU A 270 13.60 13.41 2.33
CA LEU A 270 12.73 14.56 2.10
C LEU A 270 11.55 14.60 3.08
N MET A 271 11.00 13.43 3.44
CA MET A 271 9.99 13.31 4.49
C MET A 271 10.56 13.72 5.85
N SER A 272 11.79 13.31 6.19
CA SER A 272 12.43 13.60 7.47
C SER A 272 12.71 15.09 7.69
N VAL A 273 12.97 15.87 6.64
CA VAL A 273 13.18 17.32 6.74
C VAL A 273 11.88 18.13 6.65
N SER A 274 10.77 17.49 6.29
CA SER A 274 9.48 18.14 6.09
C SER A 274 8.65 18.23 7.36
N SER A 275 7.79 19.25 7.45
CA SER A 275 6.84 19.46 8.55
C SER A 275 5.48 18.81 8.30
N CYS A 276 5.16 18.53 7.04
CA CYS A 276 3.91 17.90 6.62
C CYS A 276 4.06 17.28 5.23
N LEU A 277 3.38 16.15 5.02
CA LEU A 277 3.21 15.52 3.73
C LEU A 277 1.82 15.85 3.16
N LEU A 278 1.76 16.48 1.99
CA LEU A 278 0.56 16.60 1.18
C LEU A 278 0.61 15.54 0.07
N THR A 279 -0.32 14.60 0.10
CA THR A 279 -0.30 13.46 -0.81
C THR A 279 -1.68 12.90 -1.09
N LYS A 280 -1.74 11.92 -1.96
CA LYS A 280 -2.88 11.01 -2.12
C LYS A 280 -2.82 9.89 -1.07
N ALA A 281 -3.94 9.24 -0.77
CA ALA A 281 -4.03 8.25 0.30
C ALA A 281 -3.56 6.84 -0.13
N GLY A 282 -2.34 6.70 -0.63
CA GLY A 282 -1.73 5.39 -0.87
C GLY A 282 -1.27 4.73 0.44
N GLY A 283 -1.69 3.49 0.72
CA GLY A 283 -1.46 2.83 2.00
C GLY A 283 0.03 2.81 2.41
N VAL A 284 0.92 2.47 1.50
CA VAL A 284 2.37 2.40 1.77
C VAL A 284 2.94 3.78 2.07
N THR A 285 2.64 4.80 1.25
CA THR A 285 3.14 6.17 1.47
C THR A 285 2.65 6.76 2.81
N LEU A 286 1.40 6.46 3.20
CA LEU A 286 0.87 6.84 4.51
C LEU A 286 1.64 6.15 5.63
N THR A 287 1.94 4.86 5.48
CA THR A 287 2.72 4.10 6.49
C THR A 287 4.16 4.62 6.58
N GLU A 288 4.79 4.97 5.45
CA GLU A 288 6.11 5.60 5.39
C GLU A 288 6.13 6.92 6.19
N ALA A 289 5.11 7.77 6.00
CA ALA A 289 4.98 9.02 6.78
C ALA A 289 4.76 8.75 8.28
N PHE A 290 3.95 7.73 8.63
CA PHE A 290 3.72 7.36 10.02
C PHE A 290 4.99 6.83 10.71
N ALA A 291 5.82 6.08 10.00
CA ALA A 291 7.11 5.60 10.51
C ALA A 291 8.04 6.76 10.92
N LEU A 292 8.00 7.88 10.19
CA LEU A 292 8.73 9.10 10.46
C LEU A 292 7.97 10.09 11.36
N SER A 293 6.78 9.74 11.84
CA SER A 293 5.91 10.64 12.61
C SER A 293 5.60 11.96 11.87
N LEU A 294 5.59 11.94 10.53
CA LEU A 294 5.35 13.08 9.67
C LEU A 294 3.83 13.28 9.48
N PRO A 295 3.25 14.40 9.94
CA PRO A 295 1.84 14.71 9.73
C PRO A 295 1.43 14.68 8.27
N VAL A 296 0.25 14.11 7.99
CA VAL A 296 -0.25 13.93 6.62
C VAL A 296 -1.56 14.68 6.42
N ILE A 297 -1.66 15.38 5.30
CA ILE A 297 -2.93 15.89 4.75
C ILE A 297 -3.19 15.20 3.42
N VAL A 298 -4.30 14.49 3.32
CA VAL A 298 -4.78 13.92 2.07
C VAL A 298 -5.70 14.91 1.38
N TYR A 299 -5.32 15.38 0.20
CA TYR A 299 -6.12 16.35 -0.55
C TYR A 299 -6.89 15.70 -1.69
N CYS A 300 -8.24 15.78 -1.63
CA CYS A 300 -9.14 15.24 -2.64
C CYS A 300 -8.81 13.78 -3.01
N PRO A 301 -8.91 12.83 -2.07
CA PRO A 301 -8.63 11.42 -2.36
C PRO A 301 -9.50 10.91 -3.50
N LEU A 302 -8.91 10.11 -4.39
CA LEU A 302 -9.65 9.49 -5.49
C LEU A 302 -10.68 8.49 -4.95
N PRO A 303 -11.87 8.39 -5.58
CA PRO A 303 -12.85 7.37 -5.22
C PRO A 303 -12.24 5.96 -5.30
N GLY A 304 -12.66 5.07 -4.40
CA GLY A 304 -12.14 3.70 -4.29
C GLY A 304 -11.11 3.56 -3.18
N GLN A 305 -9.95 2.98 -3.47
CA GLN A 305 -8.89 2.66 -2.51
C GLN A 305 -8.42 3.87 -1.69
N GLU A 306 -8.13 4.99 -2.35
CA GLU A 306 -7.62 6.18 -1.66
C GLU A 306 -8.67 6.77 -0.71
N ALA A 307 -9.94 6.87 -1.15
CA ALA A 307 -11.03 7.32 -0.29
C ALA A 307 -11.27 6.36 0.89
N GLY A 308 -11.10 5.05 0.67
CA GLY A 308 -11.17 4.02 1.70
C GLY A 308 -10.08 4.20 2.76
N ASN A 309 -8.82 4.30 2.34
CA ASN A 309 -7.69 4.53 3.23
C ASN A 309 -7.82 5.85 4.01
N ALA A 310 -8.14 6.95 3.31
CA ALA A 310 -8.34 8.26 3.93
C ALA A 310 -9.44 8.22 4.99
N LYS A 311 -10.59 7.58 4.69
CA LYS A 311 -11.72 7.43 5.62
C LYS A 311 -11.36 6.59 6.85
N ALA A 312 -10.66 5.47 6.66
CA ALA A 312 -10.26 4.58 7.75
C ALA A 312 -9.31 5.31 8.72
N LEU A 313 -8.31 6.02 8.20
CA LEU A 313 -7.28 6.67 8.99
C LEU A 313 -7.73 8.00 9.59
N SER A 314 -8.57 8.79 8.90
CA SER A 314 -9.11 10.03 9.47
C SER A 314 -10.04 9.77 10.66
N ARG A 315 -10.76 8.64 10.67
CA ARG A 315 -11.55 8.21 11.83
C ARG A 315 -10.70 7.92 13.06
N GLN A 316 -9.47 7.47 12.86
CA GLN A 316 -8.48 7.24 13.91
C GLN A 316 -7.70 8.51 14.26
N LYS A 317 -8.00 9.65 13.63
CA LYS A 317 -7.36 10.96 13.83
C LYS A 317 -5.85 10.96 13.57
N VAL A 318 -5.35 10.07 12.70
CA VAL A 318 -3.93 9.94 12.37
C VAL A 318 -3.52 10.68 11.10
N LEU A 319 -4.48 11.24 10.38
CA LEU A 319 -4.27 12.15 9.26
C LEU A 319 -5.43 13.13 9.12
N TYR A 320 -5.19 14.21 8.40
CA TYR A 320 -6.24 15.15 7.97
C TYR A 320 -6.64 14.90 6.53
N THR A 321 -7.90 15.18 6.22
CA THR A 321 -8.40 15.23 4.84
C THR A 321 -8.85 16.65 4.52
N ALA A 322 -8.70 17.05 3.25
CA ALA A 322 -9.23 18.29 2.71
C ALA A 322 -9.77 18.06 1.30
N SER A 323 -10.97 18.55 1.02
CA SER A 323 -11.63 18.49 -0.28
C SER A 323 -11.70 19.83 -0.99
N THR A 324 -11.57 20.92 -0.22
CA THR A 324 -11.57 22.29 -0.67
C THR A 324 -10.29 23.00 -0.27
N GLU A 325 -10.00 24.11 -0.95
CA GLU A 325 -8.85 24.97 -0.63
C GLU A 325 -8.95 25.55 0.78
N LYS A 326 -10.14 26.01 1.18
CA LYS A 326 -10.39 26.53 2.53
C LYS A 326 -10.09 25.48 3.61
N GLU A 327 -10.51 24.23 3.39
CA GLU A 327 -10.19 23.13 4.30
C GLU A 327 -8.68 22.86 4.34
N LEU A 328 -8.01 22.84 3.18
CA LEU A 328 -6.56 22.64 3.12
C LEU A 328 -5.81 23.68 3.95
N ILE A 329 -6.10 24.97 3.73
CA ILE A 329 -5.48 26.07 4.47
C ILE A 329 -5.79 25.94 5.97
N GLY A 330 -7.04 25.61 6.32
CA GLY A 330 -7.41 25.37 7.71
C GLY A 330 -6.61 24.24 8.37
N ARG A 331 -6.38 23.12 7.65
CA ARG A 331 -5.56 22.00 8.15
C ARG A 331 -4.08 22.37 8.30
N LEU A 332 -3.54 23.12 7.34
CA LEU A 332 -2.15 23.61 7.42
C LEU A 332 -1.96 24.50 8.64
N ARG A 333 -2.87 25.45 8.88
CA ARG A 333 -2.83 26.32 10.07
C ARG A 333 -2.93 25.55 11.39
N LEU A 334 -3.74 24.49 11.45
CA LEU A 334 -3.78 23.61 12.62
C LEU A 334 -2.42 22.95 12.87
N LEU A 335 -1.71 22.50 11.82
CA LEU A 335 -0.39 21.90 11.97
C LEU A 335 0.72 22.91 12.37
N GLU A 336 0.52 24.20 12.17
CA GLU A 336 1.39 25.25 12.74
C GLU A 336 1.25 25.36 14.25
N MET A 337 0.10 25.01 14.79
CA MET A 337 -0.18 25.05 16.23
C MET A 337 0.39 23.79 16.92
N LYS A 338 1.34 23.99 17.84
CA LYS A 338 2.06 22.91 18.54
C LYS A 338 1.14 21.83 19.13
N PRO A 339 0.05 22.15 19.87
CA PRO A 339 -0.80 21.12 20.47
C PRO A 339 -1.45 20.17 19.45
N TYR A 340 -1.89 20.70 18.31
CA TYR A 340 -2.50 19.87 17.25
C TYR A 340 -1.48 19.00 16.54
N ARG A 341 -0.27 19.50 16.34
CA ARG A 341 0.82 18.72 15.74
C ARG A 341 1.25 17.58 16.68
N GLU A 342 1.39 17.87 17.97
CA GLU A 342 1.73 16.85 18.97
C GLU A 342 0.65 15.78 19.10
N GLU A 343 -0.62 16.18 19.07
CA GLU A 343 -1.74 15.23 19.13
C GLU A 343 -1.75 14.28 17.95
N ILE A 344 -1.66 14.80 16.71
CA ILE A 344 -1.67 13.94 15.53
C ILE A 344 -0.44 13.00 15.49
N THR A 345 0.73 13.51 15.89
CA THR A 345 1.96 12.72 15.99
C THR A 345 1.81 11.59 17.02
N ARG A 346 1.21 11.84 18.15
CA ARG A 346 0.93 10.83 19.18
C ARG A 346 -0.02 9.75 18.66
N GLN A 347 -1.08 10.11 17.95
CA GLN A 347 -2.01 9.16 17.34
C GLN A 347 -1.33 8.31 16.26
N MET A 348 -0.48 8.92 15.44
CA MET A 348 0.30 8.21 14.41
C MET A 348 1.25 7.18 15.04
N ASN A 349 1.96 7.57 16.10
CA ASN A 349 2.88 6.67 16.81
C ASN A 349 2.15 5.48 17.46
N ALA A 350 0.92 5.68 17.91
CA ALA A 350 0.12 4.61 18.51
C ALA A 350 -0.28 3.51 17.51
N ILE A 351 -0.39 3.83 16.22
CA ILE A 351 -0.74 2.85 15.18
C ILE A 351 0.46 2.37 14.35
N SER A 352 1.59 3.06 14.44
CA SER A 352 2.79 2.76 13.65
C SER A 352 3.44 1.45 14.11
N GLN A 353 3.59 0.51 13.17
CA GLN A 353 4.27 -0.77 13.39
C GLN A 353 5.64 -0.72 12.70
N LYS A 354 6.66 -0.21 13.41
CA LYS A 354 7.99 0.06 12.82
C LYS A 354 8.70 -1.18 12.28
N ASN A 355 8.45 -2.36 12.86
CA ASN A 355 9.14 -3.61 12.52
C ASN A 355 8.24 -4.58 11.74
N ALA A 356 7.33 -4.07 10.90
CA ALA A 356 6.35 -4.89 10.20
C ALA A 356 6.98 -6.00 9.34
N ALA A 357 8.05 -5.69 8.59
CA ALA A 357 8.75 -6.67 7.76
C ALA A 357 9.35 -7.82 8.60
N ASP A 358 10.05 -7.48 9.69
CA ASP A 358 10.69 -8.47 10.57
C ASP A 358 9.65 -9.34 11.28
N ARG A 359 8.56 -8.75 11.72
CA ARG A 359 7.44 -9.49 12.32
C ARG A 359 6.82 -10.46 11.33
N ILE A 360 6.56 -10.03 10.09
CA ILE A 360 6.03 -10.90 9.04
C ILE A 360 6.97 -12.07 8.78
N VAL A 361 8.26 -11.78 8.57
CA VAL A 361 9.26 -12.83 8.29
C VAL A 361 9.37 -13.80 9.46
N SER A 362 9.42 -13.32 10.72
CA SER A 362 9.43 -14.20 11.92
C SER A 362 8.22 -15.12 11.92
N GLU A 363 7.01 -14.59 11.80
CA GLU A 363 5.79 -15.39 11.86
C GLU A 363 5.63 -16.35 10.67
N VAL A 364 6.16 -15.98 9.48
CA VAL A 364 6.23 -16.88 8.32
C VAL A 364 7.16 -18.06 8.62
N LEU A 365 8.36 -17.81 9.14
CA LEU A 365 9.34 -18.84 9.45
C LEU A 365 8.85 -19.76 10.59
N GLU A 366 8.29 -19.21 11.66
CA GLU A 366 7.65 -19.98 12.76
C GLU A 366 6.53 -20.88 12.24
N THR A 367 5.68 -20.36 11.34
CA THR A 367 4.60 -21.13 10.72
C THR A 367 5.15 -22.33 9.94
N LEU A 368 6.30 -22.18 9.30
CA LEU A 368 6.95 -23.26 8.55
C LEU A 368 7.60 -24.31 9.47
N GLU A 369 8.17 -23.89 10.60
CA GLU A 369 8.81 -24.77 11.56
C GLU A 369 7.82 -25.65 12.31
N HIS A 370 6.69 -25.07 12.70
CA HIS A 370 5.63 -25.76 13.44
C HIS A 370 4.63 -26.47 12.53
N ARG A 371 4.92 -26.61 11.24
CA ARG A 371 4.05 -27.28 10.29
C ARG A 371 4.00 -28.78 10.64
N PRO A 372 2.88 -29.30 11.21
CA PRO A 372 2.67 -30.73 11.24
C PRO A 372 2.68 -31.21 9.78
N SER A 373 3.13 -32.41 9.54
CA SER A 373 3.09 -33.07 8.23
C SER A 373 1.64 -33.37 7.77
N TYR A 374 0.77 -32.37 7.84
CA TYR A 374 -0.60 -32.39 7.31
C TYR A 374 -0.59 -32.26 5.80
N LEU A 375 0.08 -33.21 5.15
CA LEU A 375 -0.12 -33.53 3.76
C LEU A 375 -1.46 -34.26 3.67
N GLY A 376 -2.55 -33.58 3.35
CA GLY A 376 -3.71 -34.28 2.82
C GLY A 376 -5.11 -33.95 3.35
N GLN A 377 -5.34 -32.90 4.10
CA GLN A 377 -6.75 -32.52 4.35
C GLN A 377 -7.15 -31.26 3.58
N PRO A 378 -8.20 -31.31 2.73
CA PRO A 378 -8.77 -30.09 2.15
C PRO A 378 -9.31 -29.22 3.30
N VAL A 379 -8.95 -27.95 3.31
CA VAL A 379 -9.58 -26.95 4.17
C VAL A 379 -11.08 -27.01 3.86
N HIS A 380 -11.87 -27.39 4.86
CA HIS A 380 -13.33 -27.41 4.75
C HIS A 380 -13.82 -26.10 4.14
N SER A 381 -14.64 -26.23 3.10
CA SER A 381 -15.40 -25.15 2.50
C SER A 381 -15.94 -24.21 3.57
N LEU A 382 -15.71 -22.91 3.41
CA LEU A 382 -16.36 -21.86 4.20
C LEU A 382 -17.88 -22.07 4.06
N GLN A 383 -18.49 -22.83 4.99
CA GLN A 383 -19.94 -22.94 5.11
C GLN A 383 -20.45 -21.63 5.70
N VAL A 384 -20.90 -20.73 4.82
CA VAL A 384 -21.76 -19.65 5.23
C VAL A 384 -23.14 -20.28 5.47
N GLU A 385 -23.50 -20.53 6.73
CA GLU A 385 -24.88 -20.84 7.13
C GLU A 385 -25.77 -19.66 6.75
N GLY A 386 -26.33 -19.73 5.56
CA GLY A 386 -27.44 -18.90 5.15
C GLY A 386 -28.70 -19.33 5.90
N LYS A 387 -29.04 -18.70 7.04
CA LYS A 387 -30.38 -18.77 7.58
C LYS A 387 -31.36 -18.14 6.61
N ALA A 388 -31.92 -18.94 5.71
CA ALA A 388 -33.13 -18.63 4.98
C ALA A 388 -34.27 -18.53 6.02
N LYS A 389 -34.66 -17.31 6.38
CA LYS A 389 -35.97 -17.11 7.03
C LYS A 389 -37.06 -17.34 5.99
N THR A 390 -37.65 -18.51 6.03
CA THR A 390 -38.93 -18.80 5.42
C THR A 390 -39.97 -17.86 6.03
N ALA A 391 -40.43 -16.91 5.23
CA ALA A 391 -41.64 -16.15 5.52
C ALA A 391 -42.84 -17.09 5.28
N HIS A 392 -43.42 -17.61 6.34
CA HIS A 392 -44.75 -18.21 6.31
C HIS A 392 -45.81 -17.09 6.34
N GLY A 393 -46.77 -17.25 5.47
CA GLY A 393 -47.82 -16.34 5.11
C GLY A 393 -48.73 -15.83 6.24
N TYR A 394 -49.41 -14.75 5.89
CA TYR A 394 -50.77 -14.47 6.39
C TYR A 394 -51.68 -14.06 5.23
N ARG A 395 -52.86 -14.60 5.29
CA ARG A 395 -54.02 -14.44 4.41
C ARG A 395 -54.37 -12.97 4.20
#